data_7dd2c9d974a63a757ffd3a14d6cbd679
#
_entry.id   7dd2c9d974a63a757ffd3a14d6cbd679
#
_cell.length_a   1.000
_cell.length_b   1.000
_cell.length_c   1.000
_cell.angle_alpha   90.00
_cell.angle_beta   90.00
_cell.angle_gamma   90.00
#
_symmetry.space_group_name_H-M   'P 1'
#
loop_
_entity.id
_entity.type
_entity.pdbx_description
1 polymer ?
#
loop_
_entity_poly.entity_id
_entity_poly.type
_entity_poly.pdbx_seq_one_letter_code
_entity_poly.pdbx_strand_id
1 'polypeptide(L)'
;FLPALRGKTHDRGAIYWHFPHYSNHGYQSPGGAIRLGKYKLLEYYENGSVQLFDLEKDLGEQNDLSESQPDITAKLLKMLHDWRREVDAKMPYPKTATSKPAKGARVSNAKPQNAPRAGTNLAADVATFAPGWKVRNWGGPAMKPGLRAQWDGRKNVLLTHPLSKTVPCVLSRKIEVPVGKKTMLDLEVTNHPKGNWKLVVLVNSKEALSKDIEETKWQQVQIDLSKYGGKTIVIELKNEATGWSHEAAYWSQIKLAYSKPDVK
;
A
#
# COMPACT_ATOMS: atom_id res chain seq x y z
N PHE A 1 -10.57 35.35 11.73
CA PHE A 1 -9.95 35.72 10.44
C PHE A 1 -9.40 37.16 10.44
N LEU A 2 -10.13 38.11 11.05
CA LEU A 2 -9.75 39.52 11.11
C LEU A 2 -8.37 39.80 11.77
N PRO A 3 -7.95 39.08 12.85
CA PRO A 3 -6.62 39.24 13.40
C PRO A 3 -5.48 38.91 12.41
N ALA A 4 -5.65 37.83 11.62
CA ALA A 4 -4.68 37.41 10.60
C ALA A 4 -4.58 38.43 9.48
N LEU A 5 -5.71 38.99 9.02
CA LEU A 5 -5.73 40.05 8.01
C LEU A 5 -5.03 41.37 8.48
N ARG A 6 -4.94 41.56 9.79
CA ARG A 6 -4.23 42.69 10.40
C ARG A 6 -2.77 42.36 10.78
N GLY A 7 -2.21 41.25 10.25
CA GLY A 7 -0.83 40.85 10.51
C GLY A 7 -0.57 40.33 11.92
N LYS A 8 -1.61 40.06 12.72
CA LYS A 8 -1.44 39.49 14.07
C LYS A 8 -1.33 37.97 13.99
N THR A 9 -0.51 37.38 14.85
CA THR A 9 -0.45 35.95 15.04
C THR A 9 -1.83 35.39 15.40
N HIS A 10 -2.28 34.39 14.68
CA HIS A 10 -3.54 33.72 14.93
C HIS A 10 -3.29 32.23 15.04
N ASP A 11 -3.43 31.69 16.24
CA ASP A 11 -3.45 30.24 16.42
C ASP A 11 -4.76 29.71 15.83
N ARG A 12 -4.64 29.08 14.67
CA ARG A 12 -5.79 28.52 13.97
C ARG A 12 -6.27 27.19 14.57
N GLY A 13 -5.47 26.58 15.43
CA GLY A 13 -5.73 25.23 15.93
C GLY A 13 -5.64 24.16 14.85
N ALA A 14 -6.31 23.04 15.05
CA ALA A 14 -6.35 21.93 14.10
C ALA A 14 -7.30 22.24 12.93
N ILE A 15 -6.90 21.81 11.74
CA ILE A 15 -7.73 21.85 10.53
C ILE A 15 -8.03 20.42 10.13
N TYR A 16 -9.29 20.13 9.82
CA TYR A 16 -9.76 18.78 9.52
C TYR A 16 -10.36 18.72 8.12
N TRP A 17 -10.20 17.55 7.48
CA TRP A 17 -10.84 17.20 6.22
C TRP A 17 -11.47 15.82 6.34
N HIS A 18 -12.63 15.66 5.73
CA HIS A 18 -13.35 14.41 5.63
C HIS A 18 -13.89 14.26 4.21
N PHE A 19 -13.43 13.23 3.52
CA PHE A 19 -13.84 12.93 2.15
C PHE A 19 -14.24 11.44 2.07
N PRO A 20 -15.53 11.10 2.33
CA PRO A 20 -15.98 9.71 2.41
C PRO A 20 -16.32 9.09 1.05
N HIS A 21 -15.88 9.67 -0.04
CA HIS A 21 -16.23 9.27 -1.40
C HIS A 21 -15.00 8.89 -2.21
N TYR A 22 -15.21 8.10 -3.27
CA TYR A 22 -14.22 7.94 -4.34
C TYR A 22 -14.32 9.13 -5.28
N SER A 23 -13.18 9.65 -5.76
CA SER A 23 -13.21 10.64 -6.82
C SER A 23 -13.55 9.97 -8.15
N ASN A 24 -14.29 10.67 -9.02
CA ASN A 24 -14.64 10.19 -10.36
C ASN A 24 -13.40 9.95 -11.24
N HIS A 25 -12.25 10.48 -10.86
CA HIS A 25 -10.98 10.38 -11.59
C HIS A 25 -10.07 9.26 -11.09
N GLY A 26 -10.51 8.45 -10.12
CA GLY A 26 -9.76 7.30 -9.62
C GLY A 26 -8.50 7.61 -8.82
N TYR A 27 -8.22 8.89 -8.55
CA TYR A 27 -6.97 9.33 -7.89
C TYR A 27 -7.10 9.55 -6.37
N GLN A 28 -8.31 9.42 -5.81
CA GLN A 28 -8.55 9.68 -4.40
C GLN A 28 -9.43 8.60 -3.80
N SER A 29 -8.90 7.93 -2.79
CA SER A 29 -9.66 7.02 -1.92
C SER A 29 -10.39 7.80 -0.83
N PRO A 30 -11.49 7.24 -0.29
CA PRO A 30 -12.13 7.79 0.89
C PRO A 30 -11.13 7.92 2.02
N GLY A 31 -11.07 9.10 2.63
CA GLY A 31 -10.10 9.37 3.67
C GLY A 31 -10.43 10.60 4.51
N GLY A 32 -9.65 10.82 5.54
CA GLY A 32 -9.65 12.02 6.35
C GLY A 32 -8.25 12.55 6.56
N ALA A 33 -8.17 13.82 6.92
CA ALA A 33 -6.90 14.43 7.28
C ALA A 33 -7.06 15.36 8.45
N ILE A 34 -5.96 15.54 9.19
CA ILE A 34 -5.81 16.59 10.19
C ILE A 34 -4.47 17.27 9.99
N ARG A 35 -4.45 18.61 10.07
CA ARG A 35 -3.25 19.41 10.21
C ARG A 35 -3.25 20.12 11.54
N LEU A 36 -2.18 19.95 12.31
CA LEU A 36 -1.95 20.69 13.56
C LEU A 36 -0.51 21.20 13.56
N GLY A 37 -0.35 22.52 13.49
CA GLY A 37 0.94 23.14 13.32
C GLY A 37 1.64 22.67 12.06
N LYS A 38 2.84 22.12 12.22
CA LYS A 38 3.65 21.59 11.12
C LYS A 38 3.27 20.17 10.70
N TYR A 39 2.59 19.42 11.54
CA TYR A 39 2.24 18.02 11.24
C TYR A 39 0.92 17.91 10.49
N LYS A 40 0.91 17.04 9.48
CA LYS A 40 -0.29 16.60 8.76
C LYS A 40 -0.38 15.08 8.84
N LEU A 41 -1.54 14.57 9.26
CA LEU A 41 -1.85 13.14 9.23
C LEU A 41 -2.97 12.89 8.23
N LEU A 42 -2.80 11.85 7.42
CA LEU A 42 -3.81 11.28 6.53
C LEU A 42 -4.28 9.95 7.09
N GLU A 43 -5.58 9.66 6.98
CA GLU A 43 -6.18 8.36 7.27
C GLU A 43 -6.98 7.88 6.08
N TYR A 44 -6.75 6.65 5.63
CA TYR A 44 -7.45 6.01 4.53
C TYR A 44 -8.52 5.06 5.05
N TYR A 45 -9.79 5.31 4.73
CA TYR A 45 -10.93 4.59 5.32
C TYR A 45 -11.08 3.15 4.83
N GLU A 46 -10.50 2.80 3.68
CA GLU A 46 -10.59 1.44 3.13
C GLU A 46 -9.83 0.41 3.95
N ASN A 47 -8.71 0.80 4.52
CA ASN A 47 -7.78 -0.11 5.20
C ASN A 47 -7.32 0.38 6.57
N GLY A 48 -7.76 1.58 6.99
CA GLY A 48 -7.35 2.20 8.25
C GLY A 48 -5.87 2.59 8.31
N SER A 49 -5.16 2.59 7.16
CA SER A 49 -3.76 3.03 7.15
C SER A 49 -3.67 4.53 7.38
N VAL A 50 -2.56 4.94 7.98
CA VAL A 50 -2.26 6.35 8.27
C VAL A 50 -0.90 6.73 7.75
N GLN A 51 -0.72 8.01 7.43
CA GLN A 51 0.56 8.61 7.08
C GLN A 51 0.71 9.92 7.85
N LEU A 52 1.92 10.21 8.33
CA LEU A 52 2.26 11.43 9.06
C LEU A 52 3.38 12.17 8.34
N PHE A 53 3.24 13.47 8.16
CA PHE A 53 4.22 14.32 7.48
C PHE A 53 4.56 15.56 8.32
N ASP A 54 5.82 15.99 8.29
CA ASP A 54 6.28 17.27 8.82
C ASP A 54 6.38 18.29 7.68
N LEU A 55 5.36 19.11 7.49
CA LEU A 55 5.24 20.02 6.35
C LEU A 55 6.26 21.20 6.37
N GLU A 56 6.97 21.43 7.48
CA GLU A 56 8.07 22.39 7.50
C GLU A 56 9.33 21.84 6.85
N LYS A 57 9.55 20.52 6.98
CA LYS A 57 10.74 19.83 6.44
C LYS A 57 10.46 19.11 5.14
N ASP A 58 9.21 18.76 4.91
CA ASP A 58 8.77 17.93 3.80
C ASP A 58 7.41 18.42 3.27
N LEU A 59 7.41 19.56 2.59
CA LEU A 59 6.21 20.14 1.98
C LEU A 59 5.62 19.24 0.89
N GLY A 60 6.46 18.39 0.29
CA GLY A 60 6.08 17.44 -0.77
C GLY A 60 5.48 16.13 -0.26
N GLU A 61 5.39 15.93 1.07
CA GLU A 61 4.80 14.73 1.69
C GLU A 61 5.47 13.42 1.21
N GLN A 62 6.80 13.43 1.10
CA GLN A 62 7.59 12.31 0.57
C GLN A 62 8.03 11.32 1.67
N ASN A 63 8.13 11.78 2.93
CA ASN A 63 8.65 11.01 4.04
C ASN A 63 7.57 10.75 5.09
N ASP A 64 7.03 9.54 5.09
CA ASP A 64 6.04 9.11 6.07
C ASP A 64 6.69 8.87 7.44
N LEU A 65 6.29 9.64 8.44
CA LEU A 65 6.78 9.58 9.81
C LEU A 65 5.88 8.74 10.73
N SER A 66 4.83 8.12 10.23
CA SER A 66 3.82 7.44 11.04
C SER A 66 4.40 6.33 11.94
N GLU A 67 5.40 5.59 11.45
CA GLU A 67 6.08 4.55 12.22
C GLU A 67 7.21 5.10 13.12
N SER A 68 7.89 6.19 12.69
CA SER A 68 9.01 6.79 13.44
C SER A 68 8.55 7.73 14.55
N GLN A 69 7.32 8.24 14.47
CA GLN A 69 6.72 9.15 15.47
C GLN A 69 5.33 8.64 15.92
N PRO A 70 5.26 7.47 16.57
CA PRO A 70 3.99 6.81 16.91
C PRO A 70 3.12 7.64 17.86
N ASP A 71 3.71 8.39 18.80
CA ASP A 71 2.97 9.20 19.77
C ASP A 71 2.22 10.35 19.09
N ILE A 72 2.88 11.03 18.14
CA ILE A 72 2.27 12.11 17.37
C ILE A 72 1.19 11.55 16.46
N THR A 73 1.46 10.41 15.82
CA THR A 73 0.51 9.70 14.96
C THR A 73 -0.75 9.34 15.74
N ALA A 74 -0.61 8.72 16.91
CA ALA A 74 -1.75 8.33 17.76
C ALA A 74 -2.54 9.55 18.25
N LYS A 75 -1.86 10.62 18.66
CA LYS A 75 -2.49 11.87 19.07
C LYS A 75 -3.34 12.49 17.98
N LEU A 76 -2.76 12.68 16.78
CA LEU A 76 -3.48 13.32 15.68
C LEU A 76 -4.61 12.43 15.15
N LEU A 77 -4.43 11.12 15.10
CA LEU A 77 -5.47 10.17 14.71
C LEU A 77 -6.66 10.23 15.70
N LYS A 78 -6.37 10.26 17.00
CA LYS A 78 -7.40 10.43 18.02
C LYS A 78 -8.17 11.74 17.84
N MET A 79 -7.48 12.86 17.61
CA MET A 79 -8.13 14.16 17.39
C MET A 79 -9.02 14.15 16.15
N LEU A 80 -8.57 13.51 15.05
CA LEU A 80 -9.36 13.36 13.82
C LEU A 80 -10.63 12.54 14.08
N HIS A 81 -10.52 11.45 14.85
CA HIS A 81 -11.66 10.60 15.21
C HIS A 81 -12.63 11.32 16.15
N ASP A 82 -12.12 12.08 17.12
CA ASP A 82 -12.96 12.86 18.06
C ASP A 82 -13.76 13.91 17.30
N TRP A 83 -13.10 14.69 16.44
CA TRP A 83 -13.76 15.67 15.58
C TRP A 83 -14.85 15.05 14.69
N ARG A 84 -14.58 13.90 14.06
CA ARG A 84 -15.59 13.21 13.23
C ARG A 84 -16.84 12.83 14.02
N ARG A 85 -16.67 12.41 15.28
CA ARG A 85 -17.82 12.13 16.16
C ARG A 85 -18.57 13.41 16.53
N GLU A 86 -17.86 14.47 16.83
CA GLU A 86 -18.44 15.78 17.18
C GLU A 86 -19.32 16.34 16.06
N VAL A 87 -18.87 16.22 14.79
CA VAL A 87 -19.62 16.73 13.63
C VAL A 87 -20.56 15.70 13.00
N ASP A 88 -20.76 14.53 13.61
CA ASP A 88 -21.56 13.42 13.08
C ASP A 88 -21.19 13.08 11.62
N ALA A 89 -19.89 13.01 11.32
CA ALA A 89 -19.38 12.77 9.98
C ALA A 89 -19.84 11.41 9.44
N LYS A 90 -20.47 11.39 8.28
CA LYS A 90 -21.00 10.16 7.69
C LYS A 90 -19.85 9.35 7.06
N MET A 91 -19.62 8.17 7.60
CA MET A 91 -18.58 7.26 7.11
C MET A 91 -19.06 6.46 5.90
N PRO A 92 -18.15 6.07 4.98
CA PRO A 92 -18.51 5.20 3.88
C PRO A 92 -18.97 3.84 4.40
N TYR A 93 -20.02 3.30 3.79
CA TYR A 93 -20.51 1.96 4.14
C TYR A 93 -19.82 0.90 3.27
N PRO A 94 -19.42 -0.26 3.82
CA PRO A 94 -19.03 -1.41 3.02
C PRO A 94 -20.21 -1.79 2.11
N LYS A 95 -19.96 -2.01 0.83
CA LYS A 95 -20.98 -2.49 -0.09
C LYS A 95 -21.32 -3.93 0.29
N THR A 96 -22.37 -4.11 1.08
CA THR A 96 -22.87 -5.46 1.40
C THR A 96 -23.43 -6.09 0.13
N ALA A 97 -23.20 -7.39 -0.06
CA ALA A 97 -23.57 -8.15 -1.25
C ALA A 97 -25.10 -8.25 -1.53
N THR A 98 -25.93 -7.50 -0.81
CA THR A 98 -27.42 -7.57 -0.85
C THR A 98 -28.11 -6.38 -1.48
N SER A 99 -27.42 -5.44 -2.13
CA SER A 99 -28.13 -4.42 -2.92
C SER A 99 -28.64 -5.04 -4.22
N LYS A 100 -29.98 -5.21 -4.32
CA LYS A 100 -30.66 -5.59 -5.58
C LYS A 100 -30.17 -4.71 -6.74
N PRO A 101 -29.86 -5.29 -7.91
CA PRO A 101 -29.47 -4.50 -9.08
C PRO A 101 -30.61 -3.57 -9.47
N ALA A 102 -30.26 -2.30 -9.79
CA ALA A 102 -31.20 -1.35 -10.34
C ALA A 102 -31.82 -1.93 -11.63
N LYS A 103 -33.16 -1.89 -11.75
CA LYS A 103 -33.88 -2.31 -12.96
C LYS A 103 -33.37 -1.50 -14.16
N GLY A 104 -32.78 -2.16 -15.15
CA GLY A 104 -32.46 -1.53 -16.44
C GLY A 104 -31.14 -1.90 -17.10
N ALA A 105 -30.25 -2.68 -16.50
CA ALA A 105 -29.02 -3.10 -17.18
C ALA A 105 -29.26 -4.38 -17.98
N ARG A 106 -29.15 -4.31 -19.31
CA ARG A 106 -29.17 -5.48 -20.21
C ARG A 106 -28.04 -6.44 -19.83
N VAL A 107 -28.40 -7.66 -19.46
CA VAL A 107 -27.48 -8.76 -19.22
C VAL A 107 -26.94 -9.24 -20.56
N SER A 108 -25.68 -8.98 -20.86
CA SER A 108 -24.97 -9.68 -21.93
C SER A 108 -24.47 -11.02 -21.40
N ASN A 109 -24.89 -12.12 -22.05
CA ASN A 109 -24.45 -13.49 -21.78
C ASN A 109 -22.98 -13.67 -22.23
N ALA A 110 -22.03 -13.14 -21.48
CA ALA A 110 -20.63 -13.51 -21.61
C ALA A 110 -20.27 -14.42 -20.40
N LYS A 111 -19.74 -15.62 -20.69
CA LYS A 111 -19.25 -16.57 -19.67
C LYS A 111 -18.33 -15.84 -18.67
N PRO A 112 -18.45 -16.09 -17.36
CA PRO A 112 -17.61 -15.44 -16.36
C PRO A 112 -16.20 -16.03 -16.39
N GLN A 113 -15.29 -15.40 -17.09
CA GLN A 113 -13.87 -15.57 -16.86
C GLN A 113 -13.43 -14.47 -15.90
N ASN A 114 -13.01 -14.86 -14.69
CA ASN A 114 -12.35 -14.01 -13.70
C ASN A 114 -13.16 -12.81 -13.14
N ALA A 115 -14.28 -13.05 -12.48
CA ALA A 115 -14.90 -12.03 -11.64
C ALA A 115 -14.04 -11.78 -10.39
N PRO A 116 -13.57 -10.52 -10.13
CA PRO A 116 -12.91 -10.20 -8.88
C PRO A 116 -13.93 -10.30 -7.74
N ARG A 117 -13.57 -10.92 -6.63
CA ARG A 117 -14.37 -10.87 -5.41
C ARG A 117 -14.55 -9.40 -5.02
N ALA A 118 -15.80 -8.97 -4.85
CA ALA A 118 -16.15 -7.62 -4.42
C ALA A 118 -15.62 -7.38 -2.99
N GLY A 119 -14.90 -6.26 -2.79
CA GLY A 119 -14.40 -5.82 -1.49
C GLY A 119 -13.09 -6.50 -1.12
N THR A 120 -12.01 -6.23 -1.86
CA THR A 120 -10.69 -6.78 -1.54
C THR A 120 -10.12 -6.07 -0.32
N ASN A 121 -10.03 -6.79 0.79
CA ASN A 121 -9.15 -6.44 1.89
C ASN A 121 -7.73 -6.88 1.48
N LEU A 122 -6.97 -6.01 0.82
CA LEU A 122 -5.64 -6.36 0.33
C LEU A 122 -4.73 -6.87 1.46
N ALA A 123 -4.89 -6.38 2.68
CA ALA A 123 -4.13 -6.86 3.82
C ALA A 123 -4.43 -8.34 4.14
N ALA A 124 -5.70 -8.75 4.06
CA ALA A 124 -6.09 -10.15 4.22
C ALA A 124 -5.61 -11.02 3.04
N ASP A 125 -5.67 -10.48 1.83
CA ASP A 125 -5.17 -11.15 0.63
C ASP A 125 -3.65 -11.35 0.71
N VAL A 126 -2.89 -10.35 1.17
CA VAL A 126 -1.44 -10.46 1.40
C VAL A 126 -1.14 -11.48 2.49
N ALA A 127 -1.87 -11.47 3.60
CA ALA A 127 -1.68 -12.45 4.67
C ALA A 127 -1.95 -13.89 4.22
N THR A 128 -2.90 -14.07 3.29
CA THR A 128 -3.22 -15.37 2.67
C THR A 128 -2.14 -15.79 1.67
N PHE A 129 -1.69 -14.87 0.81
CA PHE A 129 -0.72 -15.14 -0.24
C PHE A 129 0.69 -15.36 0.32
N ALA A 130 1.11 -14.48 1.22
CA ALA A 130 2.45 -14.46 1.82
C ALA A 130 2.35 -14.26 3.34
N PRO A 131 2.13 -15.33 4.13
CA PRO A 131 1.97 -15.23 5.58
C PRO A 131 3.12 -14.50 6.26
N GLY A 132 2.77 -13.56 7.15
CA GLY A 132 3.71 -12.73 7.89
C GLY A 132 4.16 -11.46 7.14
N TRP A 133 3.72 -11.26 5.89
CA TRP A 133 3.90 -9.99 5.20
C TRP A 133 2.74 -9.04 5.50
N LYS A 134 3.06 -7.76 5.56
CA LYS A 134 2.10 -6.65 5.70
C LYS A 134 2.14 -5.80 4.44
N VAL A 135 1.05 -5.09 4.14
CA VAL A 135 0.98 -4.16 3.01
C VAL A 135 0.63 -2.76 3.48
N ARG A 136 1.24 -1.74 2.87
CA ARG A 136 0.89 -0.33 3.05
C ARG A 136 0.96 0.44 1.74
N ASN A 137 0.34 1.61 1.70
CA ASN A 137 0.40 2.55 0.56
C ASN A 137 -0.05 1.93 -0.76
N TRP A 138 -1.14 1.19 -0.76
CA TRP A 138 -1.68 0.60 -1.99
C TRP A 138 -2.84 1.43 -2.53
N GLY A 139 -2.94 1.50 -3.86
CA GLY A 139 -3.94 2.29 -4.57
C GLY A 139 -4.37 1.64 -5.87
N GLY A 140 -4.87 2.45 -6.81
CA GLY A 140 -5.30 1.99 -8.11
C GLY A 140 -6.62 1.22 -8.08
N PRO A 141 -7.75 1.82 -7.59
CA PRO A 141 -9.04 1.14 -7.48
C PRO A 141 -9.51 0.58 -8.83
N ALA A 142 -9.12 1.20 -9.94
CA ALA A 142 -9.41 0.70 -11.29
C ALA A 142 -8.72 -0.66 -11.57
N MET A 143 -7.54 -0.88 -11.01
CA MET A 143 -6.78 -2.14 -11.15
C MET A 143 -7.22 -3.20 -10.15
N LYS A 144 -7.99 -2.84 -9.13
CA LYS A 144 -8.51 -3.74 -8.07
C LYS A 144 -7.42 -4.63 -7.48
N PRO A 145 -6.43 -4.07 -6.72
CA PRO A 145 -5.42 -4.86 -6.04
C PRO A 145 -6.04 -5.97 -5.19
N GLY A 146 -5.35 -7.12 -5.08
CA GLY A 146 -5.84 -8.28 -4.35
C GLY A 146 -5.48 -9.60 -5.02
N LEU A 147 -5.94 -10.70 -4.45
CA LEU A 147 -5.70 -12.03 -4.98
C LEU A 147 -6.48 -12.27 -6.27
N ARG A 148 -5.80 -12.92 -7.20
CA ARG A 148 -6.35 -13.47 -8.45
C ARG A 148 -6.26 -14.98 -8.39
N ALA A 149 -7.35 -15.66 -8.75
CA ALA A 149 -7.34 -17.11 -8.85
C ALA A 149 -6.30 -17.59 -9.86
N GLN A 150 -6.15 -16.84 -10.96
CA GLN A 150 -5.18 -17.10 -12.01
C GLN A 150 -4.79 -15.83 -12.74
N TRP A 151 -3.53 -15.74 -13.17
CA TRP A 151 -3.01 -14.71 -14.07
C TRP A 151 -1.85 -15.30 -14.86
N ASP A 152 -1.85 -15.14 -16.20
CA ASP A 152 -0.77 -15.53 -17.11
C ASP A 152 -0.15 -16.91 -16.78
N GLY A 153 -0.99 -17.94 -16.73
CA GLY A 153 -0.59 -19.31 -16.46
C GLY A 153 -0.25 -19.66 -15.00
N ARG A 154 -0.21 -18.68 -14.09
CA ARG A 154 0.02 -18.90 -12.66
C ARG A 154 -1.31 -18.85 -11.89
N LYS A 155 -1.43 -19.72 -10.88
CA LYS A 155 -2.56 -19.72 -9.92
C LYS A 155 -2.18 -18.92 -8.68
N ASN A 156 -3.21 -18.40 -7.99
CA ASN A 156 -3.05 -17.70 -6.72
C ASN A 156 -2.06 -16.52 -6.81
N VAL A 157 -2.33 -15.56 -7.69
CA VAL A 157 -1.45 -14.42 -7.98
C VAL A 157 -1.92 -13.21 -7.18
N LEU A 158 -1.01 -12.57 -6.45
CA LEU A 158 -1.28 -11.31 -5.78
C LEU A 158 -1.04 -10.15 -6.77
N LEU A 159 -2.00 -9.24 -6.87
CA LEU A 159 -1.85 -7.98 -7.58
C LEU A 159 -1.69 -6.84 -6.58
N THR A 160 -0.62 -6.04 -6.75
CA THR A 160 -0.43 -4.78 -6.04
C THR A 160 -0.35 -3.62 -7.03
N HIS A 161 -0.65 -2.40 -6.54
CA HIS A 161 -0.56 -1.18 -7.33
C HIS A 161 -0.11 -0.03 -6.43
N PRO A 162 0.78 0.88 -6.88
CA PRO A 162 1.18 2.05 -6.12
C PRO A 162 -0.02 2.91 -5.70
N LEU A 163 0.11 3.60 -4.58
CA LEU A 163 -0.90 4.55 -4.13
C LEU A 163 -0.96 5.77 -5.07
N SER A 164 0.21 6.23 -5.50
CA SER A 164 0.35 7.33 -6.46
C SER A 164 1.62 7.17 -7.29
N LYS A 165 1.89 8.10 -8.20
CA LYS A 165 3.15 8.14 -8.96
C LYS A 165 4.40 8.19 -8.09
N THR A 166 4.29 8.78 -6.90
CA THR A 166 5.42 9.03 -6.00
C THR A 166 5.36 8.19 -4.73
N VAL A 167 4.22 7.53 -4.47
CA VAL A 167 4.04 6.71 -3.26
C VAL A 167 3.87 5.25 -3.66
N PRO A 168 4.93 4.42 -3.48
CA PRO A 168 4.91 3.02 -3.85
C PRO A 168 3.98 2.19 -2.96
N CYS A 169 3.43 1.11 -3.50
CA CYS A 169 2.88 0.04 -2.68
C CYS A 169 4.04 -0.74 -2.04
N VAL A 170 3.96 -0.96 -0.73
CA VAL A 170 5.03 -1.62 0.03
C VAL A 170 4.51 -2.87 0.72
N LEU A 171 5.13 -4.01 0.41
CA LEU A 171 5.00 -5.23 1.18
C LEU A 171 6.18 -5.30 2.14
N SER A 172 5.95 -5.52 3.43
CA SER A 172 7.02 -5.54 4.44
C SER A 172 6.92 -6.74 5.37
N ARG A 173 8.08 -7.24 5.80
CA ARG A 173 8.18 -8.33 6.78
C ARG A 173 9.41 -8.16 7.65
N LYS A 174 9.24 -8.34 8.97
CA LYS A 174 10.32 -8.47 9.93
C LYS A 174 10.64 -9.94 10.13
N ILE A 175 11.91 -10.31 10.01
CA ILE A 175 12.37 -11.70 10.19
C ILE A 175 13.64 -11.73 11.05
N GLU A 176 13.87 -12.87 11.69
CA GLU A 176 15.15 -13.24 12.25
C GLU A 176 15.87 -14.17 11.25
N VAL A 177 17.08 -13.80 10.86
CA VAL A 177 17.88 -14.59 9.91
C VAL A 177 18.66 -15.67 10.69
N PRO A 178 18.44 -16.97 10.42
CA PRO A 178 19.11 -18.03 11.16
C PRO A 178 20.63 -18.00 11.00
N VAL A 179 21.35 -18.25 12.09
CA VAL A 179 22.81 -18.40 12.06
C VAL A 179 23.19 -19.67 11.30
N GLY A 180 24.23 -19.60 10.47
CA GLY A 180 24.79 -20.78 9.79
C GLY A 180 23.86 -21.41 8.75
N LYS A 181 22.88 -20.65 8.24
CA LYS A 181 22.04 -21.10 7.13
C LYS A 181 22.14 -20.11 5.97
N LYS A 182 22.14 -20.63 4.75
CA LYS A 182 21.90 -19.83 3.57
C LYS A 182 20.42 -19.40 3.59
N THR A 183 20.18 -18.10 3.54
CA THR A 183 18.84 -17.52 3.60
C THR A 183 18.57 -16.74 2.31
N MET A 184 17.60 -17.19 1.54
CA MET A 184 17.23 -16.58 0.26
C MET A 184 15.83 -16.03 0.32
N LEU A 185 15.62 -14.87 -0.26
CA LEU A 185 14.31 -14.35 -0.61
C LEU A 185 14.08 -14.59 -2.10
N ASP A 186 13.12 -15.45 -2.41
CA ASP A 186 12.75 -15.81 -3.78
C ASP A 186 11.44 -15.11 -4.14
N LEU A 187 11.47 -14.36 -5.23
CA LEU A 187 10.32 -13.66 -5.80
C LEU A 187 10.08 -14.16 -7.21
N GLU A 188 8.82 -14.29 -7.61
CA GLU A 188 8.42 -14.44 -9.01
C GLU A 188 7.41 -13.35 -9.33
N VAL A 189 7.76 -12.48 -10.29
CA VAL A 189 7.00 -11.26 -10.60
C VAL A 189 6.80 -11.08 -12.10
N THR A 190 5.75 -10.35 -12.48
CA THR A 190 5.53 -9.86 -13.83
C THR A 190 4.78 -8.52 -13.79
N ASN A 191 4.58 -7.90 -14.95
CA ASN A 191 3.86 -6.64 -15.11
C ASN A 191 2.50 -6.84 -15.79
N HIS A 192 1.74 -5.77 -15.89
CA HIS A 192 0.56 -5.69 -16.75
C HIS A 192 0.98 -5.55 -18.23
N PRO A 193 0.32 -6.20 -19.22
CA PRO A 193 0.72 -6.10 -20.64
C PRO A 193 0.78 -4.69 -21.24
N LYS A 194 0.14 -3.72 -20.57
CA LYS A 194 0.09 -2.31 -21.03
C LYS A 194 0.87 -1.36 -20.13
N GLY A 195 1.72 -1.88 -19.23
CA GLY A 195 2.48 -1.05 -18.31
C GLY A 195 3.67 -1.79 -17.73
N ASN A 196 4.48 -1.07 -17.01
CA ASN A 196 5.69 -1.53 -16.33
C ASN A 196 5.71 -0.97 -14.91
N TRP A 197 6.63 -1.43 -14.09
CA TRP A 197 6.82 -0.94 -12.74
C TRP A 197 8.25 -1.25 -12.28
N LYS A 198 8.69 -0.57 -11.23
CA LYS A 198 10.01 -0.81 -10.65
C LYS A 198 9.89 -1.59 -9.35
N LEU A 199 10.58 -2.72 -9.29
CA LEU A 199 10.79 -3.48 -8.06
C LEU A 199 11.98 -2.90 -7.31
N VAL A 200 11.75 -2.37 -6.09
CA VAL A 200 12.83 -2.00 -5.18
C VAL A 200 12.75 -2.87 -3.93
N VAL A 201 13.85 -3.51 -3.58
CA VAL A 201 13.95 -4.32 -2.37
C VAL A 201 14.88 -3.62 -1.38
N LEU A 202 14.35 -3.30 -0.21
CA LEU A 202 15.14 -2.75 0.89
C LEU A 202 15.33 -3.80 1.99
N VAL A 203 16.50 -3.77 2.61
CA VAL A 203 16.79 -4.51 3.85
C VAL A 203 17.32 -3.51 4.88
N ASN A 204 16.58 -3.34 5.97
CA ASN A 204 16.86 -2.31 6.99
C ASN A 204 17.03 -0.92 6.35
N SER A 205 16.07 -0.53 5.49
CA SER A 205 16.04 0.73 4.74
C SER A 205 17.22 0.96 3.78
N LYS A 206 18.07 -0.04 3.52
CA LYS A 206 19.13 0.02 2.53
C LYS A 206 18.74 -0.77 1.29
N GLU A 207 18.95 -0.19 0.13
CA GLU A 207 18.64 -0.84 -1.13
C GLU A 207 19.52 -2.09 -1.32
N ALA A 208 18.84 -3.22 -1.51
CA ALA A 208 19.46 -4.50 -1.85
C ALA A 208 19.30 -4.83 -3.35
N LEU A 209 18.23 -4.32 -3.96
CA LEU A 209 17.95 -4.49 -5.39
C LEU A 209 17.05 -3.36 -5.87
N SER A 210 17.31 -2.89 -7.11
CA SER A 210 16.38 -2.07 -7.89
C SER A 210 16.35 -2.63 -9.32
N LYS A 211 15.14 -2.94 -9.83
CA LYS A 211 14.94 -3.58 -11.13
C LYS A 211 13.64 -3.13 -11.78
N ASP A 212 13.73 -2.70 -13.04
CA ASP A 212 12.54 -2.41 -13.84
C ASP A 212 11.93 -3.73 -14.35
N ILE A 213 10.62 -3.87 -14.21
CA ILE A 213 9.82 -5.01 -14.64
C ILE A 213 8.99 -4.56 -15.83
N GLU A 214 9.54 -4.80 -17.03
CA GLU A 214 9.00 -4.31 -18.31
C GLU A 214 8.47 -5.44 -19.20
N GLU A 215 8.99 -6.66 -19.02
CA GLU A 215 8.57 -7.81 -19.79
C GLU A 215 7.37 -8.50 -19.19
N THR A 216 6.39 -8.86 -20.02
CA THR A 216 5.19 -9.59 -19.62
C THR A 216 5.42 -11.06 -19.27
N LYS A 217 6.69 -11.50 -19.22
CA LYS A 217 7.08 -12.83 -18.78
C LYS A 217 7.34 -12.84 -17.29
N TRP A 218 7.07 -13.98 -16.66
CA TRP A 218 7.42 -14.19 -15.26
C TRP A 218 8.94 -14.16 -15.06
N GLN A 219 9.39 -13.27 -14.17
CA GLN A 219 10.78 -13.07 -13.84
C GLN A 219 11.06 -13.59 -12.44
N GLN A 220 12.10 -14.41 -12.32
CA GLN A 220 12.64 -14.85 -11.04
C GLN A 220 13.62 -13.80 -10.51
N VAL A 221 13.44 -13.42 -9.25
CA VAL A 221 14.33 -12.50 -8.54
C VAL A 221 14.74 -13.13 -7.23
N GLN A 222 16.03 -13.24 -6.97
CA GLN A 222 16.58 -13.84 -5.77
C GLN A 222 17.48 -12.85 -5.02
N ILE A 223 17.30 -12.75 -3.72
CA ILE A 223 18.10 -11.89 -2.85
C ILE A 223 18.72 -12.75 -1.74
N ASP A 224 20.05 -12.75 -1.66
CA ASP A 224 20.79 -13.44 -0.60
C ASP A 224 20.80 -12.58 0.68
N LEU A 225 20.18 -13.11 1.72
CA LEU A 225 20.09 -12.50 3.04
C LEU A 225 21.05 -13.15 4.06
N SER A 226 21.89 -14.10 3.64
CA SER A 226 22.76 -14.89 4.53
C SER A 226 23.74 -14.02 5.33
N LYS A 227 24.16 -12.87 4.79
CA LYS A 227 25.03 -11.90 5.45
C LYS A 227 24.44 -11.29 6.73
N TYR A 228 23.14 -11.48 6.96
CA TYR A 228 22.43 -11.00 8.14
C TYR A 228 22.24 -12.10 9.20
N GLY A 229 22.90 -13.24 9.08
CA GLY A 229 22.80 -14.37 10.03
C GLY A 229 22.88 -13.92 11.49
N GLY A 230 21.94 -14.36 12.32
CA GLY A 230 21.81 -13.99 13.73
C GLY A 230 21.21 -12.60 13.97
N LYS A 231 20.79 -11.89 12.94
CA LYS A 231 20.20 -10.53 13.06
C LYS A 231 18.72 -10.54 12.73
N THR A 232 18.00 -9.67 13.42
CA THR A 232 16.65 -9.30 13.02
C THR A 232 16.72 -8.22 11.93
N ILE A 233 16.04 -8.43 10.81
CA ILE A 233 15.97 -7.50 9.70
C ILE A 233 14.53 -7.19 9.30
N VAL A 234 14.32 -6.02 8.71
CA VAL A 234 13.09 -5.65 8.03
C VAL A 234 13.33 -5.67 6.53
N ILE A 235 12.51 -6.41 5.81
CA ILE A 235 12.51 -6.48 4.35
C ILE A 235 11.31 -5.68 3.86
N GLU A 236 11.53 -4.82 2.86
CA GLU A 236 10.47 -4.12 2.15
C GLU A 236 10.58 -4.40 0.65
N LEU A 237 9.46 -4.77 0.04
CA LEU A 237 9.31 -4.92 -1.40
C LEU A 237 8.42 -3.77 -1.87
N LYS A 238 8.96 -2.90 -2.69
CA LYS A 238 8.23 -1.75 -3.21
C LYS A 238 7.82 -2.02 -4.66
N ASN A 239 6.57 -1.77 -4.96
CA ASN A 239 6.09 -1.56 -6.32
C ASN A 239 6.07 -0.06 -6.54
N GLU A 240 7.09 0.48 -7.20
CA GLU A 240 7.21 1.89 -7.56
C GLU A 240 6.70 2.12 -8.98
N ALA A 241 6.02 3.25 -9.18
CA ALA A 241 5.56 3.64 -10.51
C ALA A 241 6.74 4.15 -11.36
N THR A 242 6.82 3.72 -12.61
CA THR A 242 7.76 4.23 -13.62
C THR A 242 7.12 5.29 -14.52
N GLY A 243 5.78 5.30 -14.56
CA GLY A 243 4.95 6.25 -15.30
C GLY A 243 3.65 6.53 -14.55
N TRP A 244 2.52 6.31 -15.16
CA TRP A 244 1.22 6.22 -14.50
C TRP A 244 0.20 5.47 -15.38
N SER A 245 0.67 4.49 -16.12
CA SER A 245 -0.18 3.68 -16.98
C SER A 245 0.00 2.21 -16.63
N HIS A 246 -0.97 1.63 -15.92
CA HIS A 246 -1.01 0.21 -15.58
C HIS A 246 0.21 -0.27 -14.75
N GLU A 247 0.58 0.48 -13.74
CA GLU A 247 1.72 0.22 -12.82
C GLU A 247 1.48 -0.98 -11.89
N ALA A 248 0.78 -2.00 -12.39
CA ALA A 248 0.39 -3.16 -11.62
C ALA A 248 1.52 -4.19 -11.53
N ALA A 249 1.89 -4.54 -10.31
CA ALA A 249 2.79 -5.66 -10.03
C ALA A 249 1.98 -6.92 -9.77
N TYR A 250 2.31 -7.99 -10.46
CA TYR A 250 1.78 -9.32 -10.21
C TYR A 250 2.85 -10.19 -9.58
N TRP A 251 2.49 -10.84 -8.49
CA TRP A 251 3.37 -11.69 -7.70
C TRP A 251 2.79 -13.09 -7.69
N SER A 252 3.53 -14.07 -8.21
CA SER A 252 3.17 -15.48 -8.09
C SER A 252 3.90 -16.15 -6.95
N GLN A 253 5.02 -15.55 -6.47
CA GLN A 253 5.76 -16.04 -5.33
C GLN A 253 6.43 -14.92 -4.55
N ILE A 254 6.33 -15.00 -3.21
CA ILE A 254 7.16 -14.30 -2.23
C ILE A 254 7.52 -15.33 -1.16
N LYS A 255 8.74 -15.88 -1.21
CA LYS A 255 9.16 -17.00 -0.36
C LYS A 255 10.50 -16.75 0.29
N LEU A 256 10.61 -17.06 1.57
CA LEU A 256 11.88 -17.17 2.28
C LEU A 256 12.29 -18.66 2.28
N ALA A 257 13.49 -18.94 1.77
CA ALA A 257 14.05 -20.27 1.73
C ALA A 257 15.30 -20.34 2.62
N TYR A 258 15.44 -21.43 3.34
CA TYR A 258 16.55 -21.69 4.24
C TYR A 258 17.18 -23.03 3.87
N SER A 259 18.49 -23.03 3.62
CA SER A 259 19.25 -24.26 3.31
C SER A 259 20.53 -24.32 4.11
N LYS A 260 21.23 -25.45 4.07
CA LYS A 260 22.60 -25.54 4.59
C LYS A 260 23.49 -24.56 3.83
N PRO A 261 24.53 -24.00 4.47
CA PRO A 261 25.52 -23.20 3.76
C PRO A 261 26.15 -24.03 2.62
N ASP A 262 26.48 -23.36 1.54
CA ASP A 262 27.29 -24.01 0.50
C ASP A 262 28.64 -24.38 1.15
N VAL A 263 28.97 -25.66 1.19
CA VAL A 263 30.30 -26.13 1.62
C VAL A 263 31.28 -25.67 0.54
N LYS A 264 32.17 -24.74 0.92
CA LYS A 264 33.28 -24.33 0.05
C LYS A 264 34.33 -25.40 -0.01
#